data_e5d9745dc33fc76648e96d37eb796fd2
#
_entry.id   e5d9745dc33fc76648e96d37eb796fd2
#
_cell.length_a   1.000
_cell.length_b   1.000
_cell.length_c   1.000
_cell.angle_alpha   90.00
_cell.angle_beta   90.00
_cell.angle_gamma   90.00
#
_symmetry.space_group_name_H-M   'P 1'
#
loop_
_entity.id
_entity.type
_entity.pdbx_description
1 polymer ?
#
loop_
_entity_poly.entity_id
_entity_poly.type
_entity_poly.pdbx_seq_one_letter_code
_entity_poly.pdbx_strand_id
1 'polypeptide(L)'
;MKRRQFVQTLGAGSALGAAALMSGCATTGGGASIGKVVVIGGGYGGATAAKYLRLFSEGTVDVTLVEPNAAFVSCPISNLVVGGYKTMADITTP
;
A
#
# COMPACT_ATOMS: atom_id res chain seq x y z
N MET A 1 -12.30 6.05 -28.31
CA MET A 1 -13.20 5.43 -27.32
C MET A 1 -13.47 6.45 -26.20
N LYS A 2 -14.72 6.83 -25.99
CA LYS A 2 -15.05 7.74 -24.89
C LYS A 2 -15.10 6.94 -23.58
N ARG A 3 -14.60 7.49 -22.49
CA ARG A 3 -14.53 6.84 -21.15
C ARG A 3 -15.87 6.17 -20.73
N ARG A 4 -16.99 6.75 -21.11
CA ARG A 4 -18.33 6.19 -20.86
C ARG A 4 -18.58 4.85 -21.56
N GLN A 5 -18.09 4.65 -22.77
CA GLN A 5 -18.28 3.41 -23.51
C GLN A 5 -17.45 2.26 -22.93
N PHE A 6 -16.26 2.57 -22.40
CA PHE A 6 -15.42 1.59 -21.72
C PHE A 6 -16.07 1.05 -20.44
N VAL A 7 -16.69 1.93 -19.65
CA VAL A 7 -17.40 1.52 -18.42
C VAL A 7 -18.68 0.72 -18.73
N GLN A 8 -19.37 1.06 -19.81
CA GLN A 8 -20.59 0.34 -20.21
C GLN A 8 -20.32 -1.05 -20.76
N THR A 9 -19.21 -1.26 -21.47
CA THR A 9 -18.82 -2.59 -21.96
C THR A 9 -18.33 -3.51 -20.83
N LEU A 10 -17.76 -2.97 -19.77
CA LEU A 10 -17.41 -3.74 -18.57
C LEU A 10 -18.63 -4.13 -17.73
N GLY A 11 -19.73 -3.34 -17.81
CA GLY A 11 -20.95 -3.61 -17.04
C GLY A 11 -21.86 -4.69 -17.63
N ALA A 12 -21.77 -4.95 -18.93
CA ALA A 12 -22.66 -5.91 -19.62
C ALA A 12 -22.17 -7.37 -19.58
N GLY A 13 -20.92 -7.60 -19.19
CA GLY A 13 -20.33 -8.95 -19.06
C GLY A 13 -20.47 -9.60 -17.68
N SER A 14 -21.10 -8.93 -16.72
CA SER A 14 -20.99 -9.30 -15.31
C SER A 14 -22.04 -10.30 -14.79
N ALA A 15 -22.97 -10.77 -15.62
CA ALA A 15 -24.01 -11.70 -15.14
C ALA A 15 -23.57 -13.17 -15.08
N LEU A 16 -22.52 -13.57 -15.78
CA LEU A 16 -22.01 -14.95 -15.79
C LEU A 16 -20.64 -15.11 -15.10
N GLY A 17 -20.00 -14.01 -14.73
CA GLY A 17 -18.68 -14.00 -14.09
C GLY A 17 -18.67 -13.83 -12.56
N ALA A 18 -19.84 -13.60 -11.95
CA ALA A 18 -19.89 -13.27 -10.53
C ALA A 18 -19.49 -14.42 -9.58
N ALA A 19 -19.56 -15.66 -10.06
CA ALA A 19 -19.12 -16.80 -9.25
C ALA A 19 -17.60 -17.03 -9.23
N ALA A 20 -16.89 -16.51 -10.23
CA ALA A 20 -15.44 -16.67 -10.33
C ALA A 20 -14.65 -15.55 -9.64
N LEU A 21 -15.29 -14.44 -9.28
CA LEU A 21 -14.62 -13.28 -8.68
C LEU A 21 -14.55 -13.33 -7.15
N MET A 22 -15.28 -14.23 -6.50
CA MET A 22 -15.20 -14.42 -5.05
C MET A 22 -13.97 -15.22 -4.60
N SER A 23 -13.27 -15.87 -5.51
CA SER A 23 -12.00 -16.53 -5.19
C SER A 23 -10.76 -15.66 -5.42
N GLY A 24 -10.92 -14.44 -5.87
CA GLY A 24 -9.84 -13.53 -6.23
C GLY A 24 -9.20 -12.77 -5.07
N CYS A 25 -9.67 -12.95 -3.85
CA CYS A 25 -9.00 -12.39 -2.66
C CYS A 25 -7.99 -13.32 -2.00
N ALA A 26 -7.82 -14.49 -2.53
CA ALA A 26 -6.67 -15.29 -2.17
C ALA A 26 -5.51 -14.92 -3.12
N THR A 27 -5.04 -13.76 -2.84
CA THR A 27 -3.67 -13.50 -2.84
C THR A 27 -2.75 -14.28 -3.61
N THR A 28 -1.95 -13.63 -3.79
CA THR A 28 -0.64 -14.09 -3.58
C THR A 28 -0.17 -15.03 -4.60
N GLY A 29 0.56 -14.52 -5.46
CA GLY A 29 1.55 -15.27 -6.12
C GLY A 29 2.13 -16.33 -5.17
N GLY A 30 1.63 -17.54 -5.26
CA GLY A 30 2.15 -18.70 -4.55
C GLY A 30 3.43 -19.20 -5.20
N GLY A 31 4.29 -18.28 -5.58
CA GLY A 31 5.70 -18.58 -5.81
C GLY A 31 6.34 -18.74 -4.44
N ALA A 32 7.09 -19.80 -4.22
CA ALA A 32 7.86 -19.95 -3.01
C ALA A 32 8.70 -18.69 -2.80
N SER A 33 8.50 -18.04 -1.64
CA SER A 33 9.29 -16.87 -1.29
C SER A 33 10.76 -17.23 -1.27
N ILE A 34 11.56 -16.49 -2.03
CA ILE A 34 13.03 -16.71 -2.08
C ILE A 34 13.72 -16.18 -0.82
N GLY A 35 13.01 -15.45 0.01
CA GLY A 35 13.55 -14.90 1.26
C GLY A 35 12.52 -14.14 2.05
N LYS A 36 12.81 -13.97 3.34
CA LYS A 36 12.00 -13.16 4.27
C LYS A 36 12.83 -12.00 4.77
N VAL A 37 12.26 -10.81 4.77
CA VAL A 37 12.89 -9.59 5.27
C VAL A 37 11.97 -8.96 6.29
N VAL A 38 12.52 -8.61 7.44
CA VAL A 38 11.82 -7.83 8.47
C VAL A 38 12.39 -6.42 8.47
N VAL A 39 11.53 -5.44 8.26
CA VAL A 39 11.86 -4.02 8.34
C VAL A 39 11.32 -3.49 9.65
N ILE A 40 12.19 -2.95 10.49
CA ILE A 40 11.83 -2.39 11.79
C ILE A 40 11.77 -0.86 11.69
N GLY A 41 10.61 -0.31 11.93
CA GLY A 41 10.32 1.11 11.83
C GLY A 41 9.58 1.49 10.54
N GLY A 42 8.41 2.11 10.68
CA GLY A 42 7.53 2.55 9.59
C GLY A 42 7.76 3.99 9.14
N GLY A 43 8.83 4.63 9.56
CA GLY A 43 9.20 5.96 9.10
C GLY A 43 9.54 6.01 7.61
N TYR A 44 9.95 7.18 7.11
CA TYR A 44 10.26 7.37 5.69
C TYR A 44 11.23 6.32 5.13
N GLY A 45 12.29 6.01 5.87
CA GLY A 45 13.28 5.01 5.44
C GLY A 45 12.73 3.59 5.41
N GLY A 46 12.08 3.17 6.49
CA GLY A 46 11.55 1.81 6.61
C GLY A 46 10.39 1.55 5.63
N ALA A 47 9.45 2.48 5.53
CA ALA A 47 8.35 2.36 4.57
C ALA A 47 8.86 2.34 3.12
N THR A 48 9.86 3.17 2.80
CA THR A 48 10.50 3.19 1.49
C THR A 48 11.22 1.86 1.22
N ALA A 49 12.01 1.37 2.17
CA ALA A 49 12.71 0.11 2.04
C ALA A 49 11.75 -1.07 1.83
N ALA A 50 10.70 -1.17 2.64
CA ALA A 50 9.69 -2.22 2.52
C ALA A 50 8.99 -2.19 1.16
N LYS A 51 8.61 -0.99 0.68
CA LYS A 51 7.99 -0.80 -0.63
C LYS A 51 8.90 -1.27 -1.75
N TYR A 52 10.14 -0.81 -1.78
CA TYR A 52 11.04 -1.11 -2.89
C TYR A 52 11.59 -2.54 -2.85
N LEU A 53 11.74 -3.14 -1.68
CA LEU A 53 12.03 -4.57 -1.57
C LEU A 53 10.96 -5.42 -2.25
N ARG A 54 9.69 -5.12 -2.00
CA ARG A 54 8.60 -5.82 -2.69
C ARG A 54 8.55 -5.53 -4.18
N LEU A 55 8.77 -4.28 -4.56
CA LEU A 55 8.68 -3.85 -5.95
C LEU A 55 9.81 -4.48 -6.79
N PHE A 56 11.04 -4.40 -6.33
CA PHE A 56 12.21 -4.91 -7.07
C PHE A 56 12.33 -6.43 -7.05
N SER A 57 11.77 -7.06 -6.01
CA SER A 57 11.69 -8.52 -5.97
C SER A 57 10.51 -9.10 -6.75
N GLU A 58 9.70 -8.24 -7.39
CA GLU A 58 8.47 -8.66 -8.08
C GLU A 58 7.54 -9.49 -7.17
N GLY A 59 7.59 -9.22 -5.85
CA GLY A 59 6.79 -9.92 -4.85
C GLY A 59 7.34 -11.28 -4.42
N THR A 60 8.53 -11.67 -4.89
CA THR A 60 9.15 -12.96 -4.51
C THR A 60 9.79 -12.94 -3.12
N VAL A 61 10.02 -11.77 -2.54
CA VAL A 61 10.47 -11.60 -1.16
C VAL A 61 9.26 -11.29 -0.26
N ASP A 62 9.17 -12.04 0.83
CA ASP A 62 8.20 -11.80 1.89
C ASP A 62 8.72 -10.69 2.81
N VAL A 63 8.04 -9.55 2.83
CA VAL A 63 8.47 -8.37 3.59
C VAL A 63 7.48 -8.11 4.73
N THR A 64 7.98 -8.16 5.95
CA THR A 64 7.23 -7.79 7.16
C THR A 64 7.71 -6.45 7.68
N LEU A 65 6.82 -5.47 7.77
CA LEU A 65 7.09 -4.18 8.41
C LEU A 65 6.58 -4.20 9.85
N VAL A 66 7.45 -3.88 10.79
CA VAL A 66 7.13 -3.78 12.21
C VAL A 66 7.17 -2.31 12.63
N GLU A 67 6.03 -1.77 13.04
CA GLU A 67 5.89 -0.39 13.52
C GLU A 67 5.01 -0.39 14.77
N PRO A 68 5.49 0.12 15.92
CA PRO A 68 4.72 0.15 17.17
C PRO A 68 3.63 1.23 17.18
N ASN A 69 3.77 2.27 16.36
CA ASN A 69 2.84 3.39 16.33
C ASN A 69 1.72 3.15 15.33
N ALA A 70 0.49 3.43 15.74
CA ALA A 70 -0.68 3.32 14.88
C ALA A 70 -0.79 4.46 13.85
N ALA A 71 -0.04 5.55 14.04
CA ALA A 71 -0.05 6.70 13.16
C ALA A 71 1.37 7.19 12.87
N PHE A 72 1.57 7.66 11.67
CA PHE A 72 2.83 8.24 11.23
C PHE A 72 2.82 9.76 11.38
N VAL A 73 3.82 10.31 12.06
CA VAL A 73 4.03 11.76 12.19
C VAL A 73 5.19 12.19 11.30
N SER A 74 4.92 13.14 10.42
CA SER A 74 5.90 13.65 9.46
C SER A 74 6.88 14.60 10.11
N CYS A 75 8.05 14.12 10.53
CA CYS A 75 9.11 14.95 11.14
C CYS A 75 9.61 16.10 10.25
N PRO A 76 9.84 15.92 8.93
CA PRO A 76 10.39 17.00 8.09
C PRO A 76 9.56 18.26 8.04
N ILE A 77 8.25 18.17 8.25
CA ILE A 77 7.33 19.32 8.23
C ILE A 77 6.87 19.75 9.62
N SER A 78 7.45 19.17 10.68
CA SER A 78 7.12 19.53 12.07
C SER A 78 7.49 20.97 12.42
N ASN A 79 8.48 21.56 11.74
CA ASN A 79 8.83 22.95 11.86
C ASN A 79 7.65 23.92 11.56
N LEU A 80 6.74 23.51 10.68
CA LEU A 80 5.53 24.28 10.36
C LEU A 80 4.52 24.29 11.52
N VAL A 81 4.51 23.23 12.32
CA VAL A 81 3.70 23.15 13.53
C VAL A 81 4.28 24.07 14.61
N VAL A 82 5.61 24.04 14.80
CA VAL A 82 6.31 24.92 15.74
C VAL A 82 6.12 26.39 15.34
N GLY A 83 6.15 26.69 14.05
CA GLY A 83 5.93 28.03 13.52
C GLY A 83 4.47 28.48 13.51
N GLY A 84 3.51 27.62 13.90
CA GLY A 84 2.08 27.95 13.94
C GLY A 84 1.37 27.94 12.60
N TYR A 85 2.01 27.44 11.54
CA TYR A 85 1.42 27.37 10.19
C TYR A 85 0.58 26.10 9.95
N LYS A 86 0.82 25.06 10.75
CA LYS A 86 0.11 23.77 10.70
C LYS A 86 -0.19 23.25 12.11
N THR A 87 -1.13 22.32 12.19
CA THR A 87 -1.44 21.59 13.42
C THR A 87 -0.78 20.21 13.41
N MET A 88 -0.76 19.55 14.56
CA MET A 88 -0.28 18.15 14.64
C MET A 88 -1.13 17.22 13.77
N ALA A 89 -2.44 17.47 13.65
CA ALA A 89 -3.32 16.68 12.80
C ALA A 89 -2.94 16.76 11.31
N ASP A 90 -2.46 17.92 10.85
CA ASP A 90 -2.08 18.13 9.45
C ASP A 90 -0.81 17.34 9.04
N ILE A 91 -0.01 16.91 10.00
CA ILE A 91 1.24 16.18 9.78
C ILE A 91 1.17 14.72 10.24
N THR A 92 0.00 14.28 10.71
CA THR A 92 -0.24 12.92 11.20
C THR A 92 -1.09 12.16 10.20
N THR A 93 -0.63 10.99 9.78
CA THR A 93 -1.36 10.07 8.89
C THR A 93 -1.64 8.77 9.64
N PRO A 94 -2.91 8.32 9.71
CA PRO A 94 -3.27 7.05 10.33
C PRO A 94 -2.80 5.85 9.53
#